data_382e41172d1f96ac2d9f0abc852a990a
#
_entry.id   382e41172d1f96ac2d9f0abc852a990a
#
_cell.length_a   1.000
_cell.length_b   1.000
_cell.length_c   1.000
_cell.angle_alpha   90.00
_cell.angle_beta   90.00
_cell.angle_gamma   90.00
#
_symmetry.space_group_name_H-M   'P 1'
#
loop_
_entity.id
_entity.type
_entity.pdbx_description
1 polymer ?
#
loop_
_entity_poly.entity_id
_entity_poly.type
_entity_poly.pdbx_seq_one_letter_code
_entity_poly.pdbx_strand_id
1 'polypeptide(L)'
;MSDSESDALPLGYTPITTYSIIEPFFKVVKEKNMKMRTRFAPSPTGYMHIGNLRTALYCYLIAKHDHGDFILRIEDTDQQREVEGAIDLIYQVMEETGLHYDEGPDIDGGVGPYIQSQRLDIYHEYAQKLIDLGGAHYCFCEGELEGEDPCLHLSQQEIQDKLDAGISHVIRQTIPTTGTTSFDDEVYGHIEVENKTLNEGILIKSDGYPTYNFANVIDDHLMNISHVVRGNEYLSSTPKYNLIYKTFDWEIPTYIHLPPVNKDETHKLSKRNGDASYQDLKEKGYLKEAIINYIALLGWSPADEEILSLDDLIAQFNIEHISKSPAIFDIDKLNWMNGMYLREMPLNQFHELLLPYYHSITRKVDLLELSKVLQPRLEKLSDVEESIDFINQAHPFDASIYTHKKMKTNPENSLEALELVKERIADFDDFNNDEAMTEFFVNLAKEK
;
A
#
# COMPACT_ATOMS: atom_id res chain seq x y z
N MET A 1 38.00 -64.34 -58.23
CA MET A 1 37.33 -63.29 -59.04
C MET A 1 36.14 -62.83 -58.25
N SER A 2 36.26 -61.80 -57.88
CA SER A 2 35.93 -60.39 -57.72
C SER A 2 35.30 -60.10 -56.40
N ASP A 3 36.01 -59.27 -55.74
CA ASP A 3 35.78 -58.34 -54.65
C ASP A 3 34.42 -57.72 -54.63
N SER A 4 33.87 -57.45 -53.47
CA SER A 4 33.01 -56.31 -53.16
C SER A 4 33.27 -55.82 -51.74
N GLU A 5 33.99 -54.76 -51.66
CA GLU A 5 34.13 -53.89 -50.45
C GLU A 5 32.80 -53.42 -49.95
N SER A 6 32.59 -53.50 -48.65
CA SER A 6 31.51 -52.87 -47.97
C SER A 6 32.04 -51.67 -47.16
N ASP A 7 31.74 -50.47 -47.62
CA ASP A 7 31.99 -49.20 -46.91
C ASP A 7 31.10 -49.10 -45.68
N ALA A 8 31.72 -49.16 -44.50
CA ALA A 8 31.09 -48.86 -43.24
C ALA A 8 31.42 -47.39 -42.87
N LEU A 9 30.39 -46.54 -42.85
CA LEU A 9 30.45 -45.17 -42.32
C LEU A 9 30.63 -45.18 -40.80
N PRO A 10 31.52 -44.37 -40.26
CA PRO A 10 31.68 -44.24 -38.82
C PRO A 10 30.56 -43.40 -38.21
N LEU A 11 29.77 -43.97 -37.32
CA LEU A 11 28.86 -43.26 -36.44
C LEU A 11 29.68 -42.43 -35.43
N GLY A 12 29.75 -41.13 -35.67
CA GLY A 12 30.30 -40.20 -34.69
C GLY A 12 29.35 -40.01 -33.50
N TYR A 13 29.68 -40.62 -32.39
CA TYR A 13 29.07 -40.27 -31.10
C TYR A 13 29.65 -38.95 -30.61
N THR A 14 28.87 -37.87 -30.67
CA THR A 14 29.08 -36.66 -29.85
C THR A 14 28.54 -36.94 -28.46
N PRO A 15 29.32 -36.80 -27.39
CA PRO A 15 28.77 -36.90 -26.04
C PRO A 15 27.85 -35.73 -25.80
N ILE A 16 26.57 -35.99 -25.66
CA ILE A 16 25.59 -35.02 -25.12
C ILE A 16 26.03 -34.78 -23.68
N THR A 17 26.57 -33.59 -23.43
CA THR A 17 26.96 -33.18 -22.11
C THR A 17 25.68 -33.07 -21.24
N THR A 18 25.59 -33.99 -20.29
CA THR A 18 24.51 -34.12 -19.30
C THR A 18 24.36 -32.88 -18.40
N TYR A 19 25.16 -31.83 -18.61
CA TYR A 19 25.15 -30.57 -17.82
C TYR A 19 24.03 -29.64 -18.17
N SER A 20 23.52 -29.60 -19.42
CA SER A 20 22.52 -28.66 -19.85
C SER A 20 21.06 -29.02 -19.49
N ILE A 21 20.80 -30.21 -18.99
CA ILE A 21 19.47 -30.67 -18.57
C ILE A 21 19.29 -30.62 -17.05
N ILE A 22 20.39 -30.57 -16.30
CA ILE A 22 20.37 -30.59 -14.83
C ILE A 22 20.20 -29.18 -14.25
N GLU A 23 20.77 -28.13 -14.87
CA GLU A 23 20.63 -26.77 -14.39
C GLU A 23 19.17 -26.26 -14.28
N PRO A 24 18.28 -26.48 -15.29
CA PRO A 24 16.87 -26.08 -15.13
C PRO A 24 16.15 -26.91 -14.05
N PHE A 25 16.54 -28.17 -13.85
CA PHE A 25 15.89 -29.03 -12.86
C PHE A 25 16.30 -28.65 -11.42
N PHE A 26 17.55 -28.23 -11.21
CA PHE A 26 18.02 -27.75 -9.92
C PHE A 26 17.46 -26.34 -9.60
N LYS A 27 17.28 -25.49 -10.64
CA LYS A 27 16.63 -24.18 -10.47
C LYS A 27 15.16 -24.34 -10.06
N VAL A 28 14.43 -25.23 -10.73
CA VAL A 28 13.03 -25.57 -10.41
C VAL A 28 12.87 -26.24 -9.04
N VAL A 29 13.88 -27.01 -8.59
CA VAL A 29 13.83 -27.66 -7.26
C VAL A 29 14.24 -26.72 -6.14
N LYS A 30 15.08 -25.68 -6.42
CA LYS A 30 15.41 -24.63 -5.42
C LYS A 30 14.25 -23.66 -5.19
N GLU A 31 13.47 -23.33 -6.22
CA GLU A 31 12.31 -22.46 -6.09
C GLU A 31 11.13 -23.08 -5.32
N LYS A 32 11.15 -24.38 -5.09
CA LYS A 32 10.00 -25.14 -4.56
C LYS A 32 9.88 -25.23 -3.04
N ASN A 33 10.81 -24.65 -2.27
CA ASN A 33 10.85 -24.86 -0.80
C ASN A 33 11.02 -23.62 0.08
N MET A 34 11.14 -22.40 -0.47
CA MET A 34 11.11 -21.21 0.39
C MET A 34 9.67 -20.71 0.50
N LYS A 35 9.15 -20.68 1.73
CA LYS A 35 7.86 -20.08 2.05
C LYS A 35 7.87 -18.60 1.64
N MET A 36 6.82 -18.13 0.99
CA MET A 36 6.66 -16.72 0.69
C MET A 36 6.75 -15.91 1.99
N ARG A 37 7.64 -14.92 2.04
CA ARG A 37 7.79 -14.03 3.20
C ARG A 37 7.90 -12.59 2.72
N THR A 38 6.95 -11.79 3.12
CA THR A 38 6.92 -10.34 2.86
C THR A 38 6.99 -9.57 4.17
N ARG A 39 7.27 -8.28 4.08
CA ARG A 39 7.23 -7.40 5.26
C ARG A 39 6.63 -6.05 4.92
N PHE A 40 5.79 -5.55 5.81
CA PHE A 40 5.50 -4.13 5.92
C PHE A 40 6.47 -3.51 6.92
N ALA A 41 7.18 -2.48 6.49
CA ALA A 41 8.27 -1.89 7.26
C ALA A 41 8.10 -0.37 7.40
N PRO A 42 7.07 0.09 8.15
CA PRO A 42 6.78 1.50 8.29
C PRO A 42 7.74 2.20 9.25
N SER A 43 8.07 3.47 8.93
CA SER A 43 8.66 4.39 9.89
C SER A 43 7.55 5.09 10.71
N PRO A 44 7.71 5.26 12.04
CA PRO A 44 6.67 5.80 12.91
C PRO A 44 6.62 7.34 12.81
N THR A 45 6.12 7.87 11.70
CA THR A 45 6.09 9.31 11.37
C THR A 45 4.70 9.95 11.40
N GLY A 46 3.73 9.34 12.12
CA GLY A 46 2.36 9.81 12.28
C GLY A 46 1.34 9.01 11.47
N TYR A 47 0.27 9.65 11.00
CA TYR A 47 -0.86 8.98 10.36
C TYR A 47 -0.44 8.13 9.15
N MET A 48 -1.14 7.00 8.99
CA MET A 48 -0.90 6.03 7.91
C MET A 48 -1.34 6.61 6.56
N HIS A 49 -0.36 7.02 5.74
CA HIS A 49 -0.63 7.50 4.39
C HIS A 49 -1.19 6.36 3.50
N ILE A 50 -2.14 6.69 2.61
CA ILE A 50 -2.78 5.73 1.70
C ILE A 50 -1.73 4.92 0.90
N GLY A 51 -0.65 5.56 0.44
CA GLY A 51 0.43 4.86 -0.24
C GLY A 51 1.14 3.80 0.62
N ASN A 52 1.35 4.09 1.91
CA ASN A 52 1.94 3.12 2.85
C ASN A 52 0.95 1.99 3.16
N LEU A 53 -0.34 2.32 3.35
CA LEU A 53 -1.37 1.29 3.57
C LEU A 53 -1.52 0.39 2.33
N ARG A 54 -1.41 0.94 1.10
CA ARG A 54 -1.36 0.14 -0.13
C ARG A 54 -0.16 -0.81 -0.13
N THR A 55 1.01 -0.33 0.26
CA THR A 55 2.20 -1.20 0.36
C THR A 55 2.00 -2.31 1.38
N ALA A 56 1.42 -2.00 2.56
CA ALA A 56 1.06 -2.99 3.57
C ALA A 56 0.08 -4.03 3.02
N LEU A 57 -0.99 -3.57 2.37
CA LEU A 57 -1.99 -4.44 1.75
C LEU A 57 -1.38 -5.36 0.70
N TYR A 58 -0.53 -4.84 -0.20
CA TYR A 58 0.08 -5.67 -1.23
C TYR A 58 1.06 -6.69 -0.64
N CYS A 59 1.86 -6.31 0.37
CA CYS A 59 2.68 -7.26 1.12
C CYS A 59 1.82 -8.39 1.71
N TYR A 60 0.69 -8.02 2.33
CA TYR A 60 -0.26 -8.96 2.93
C TYR A 60 -0.89 -9.88 1.89
N LEU A 61 -1.42 -9.33 0.80
CA LEU A 61 -2.07 -10.10 -0.26
C LEU A 61 -1.10 -11.09 -0.92
N ILE A 62 0.13 -10.66 -1.24
CA ILE A 62 1.17 -11.51 -1.80
C ILE A 62 1.50 -12.68 -0.85
N ALA A 63 1.72 -12.38 0.43
CA ALA A 63 2.02 -13.43 1.40
C ALA A 63 0.85 -14.40 1.57
N LYS A 64 -0.36 -13.89 1.78
CA LYS A 64 -1.53 -14.73 2.08
C LYS A 64 -2.03 -15.52 0.89
N HIS A 65 -1.89 -15.00 -0.34
CA HIS A 65 -2.21 -15.74 -1.57
C HIS A 65 -1.42 -17.06 -1.66
N ASP A 66 -0.13 -17.02 -1.34
CA ASP A 66 0.78 -18.18 -1.37
C ASP A 66 0.92 -18.88 -0.02
N HIS A 67 -0.01 -18.66 0.92
CA HIS A 67 0.03 -19.24 2.28
C HIS A 67 1.36 -18.97 3.01
N GLY A 68 1.95 -17.82 2.74
CA GLY A 68 3.21 -17.32 3.28
C GLY A 68 3.05 -16.58 4.60
N ASP A 69 4.15 -15.92 5.03
CA ASP A 69 4.20 -15.11 6.23
C ASP A 69 4.25 -13.62 5.87
N PHE A 70 3.44 -12.83 6.54
CA PHE A 70 3.44 -11.38 6.50
C PHE A 70 4.02 -10.83 7.80
N ILE A 71 5.09 -10.04 7.73
CA ILE A 71 5.85 -9.55 8.88
C ILE A 71 5.62 -8.05 9.05
N LEU A 72 5.46 -7.60 10.29
CA LEU A 72 5.52 -6.19 10.65
C LEU A 72 6.89 -5.87 11.26
N ARG A 73 7.65 -4.94 10.65
CA ARG A 73 8.92 -4.41 11.16
C ARG A 73 8.84 -2.90 11.32
N ILE A 74 9.12 -2.38 12.51
CA ILE A 74 9.13 -0.94 12.77
C ILE A 74 10.52 -0.38 12.46
N GLU A 75 10.58 0.60 11.54
CA GLU A 75 11.82 1.26 11.13
C GLU A 75 11.93 2.65 11.79
N ASP A 76 12.44 2.67 13.02
CA ASP A 76 12.56 3.83 13.91
C ASP A 76 14.00 4.36 14.04
N THR A 77 14.89 4.07 13.08
CA THR A 77 16.30 4.52 13.11
C THR A 77 16.49 6.02 12.86
N ASP A 78 15.47 6.72 12.40
CA ASP A 78 15.44 8.19 12.27
C ASP A 78 14.67 8.80 13.46
N GLN A 79 15.35 8.90 14.60
CA GLN A 79 14.78 9.40 15.85
C GLN A 79 14.27 10.85 15.78
N GLN A 80 14.79 11.67 14.83
CA GLN A 80 14.35 13.06 14.68
C GLN A 80 12.97 13.18 14.04
N ARG A 81 12.52 12.13 13.34
CA ARG A 81 11.24 12.09 12.63
C ARG A 81 10.18 11.23 13.33
N GLU A 82 10.56 10.59 14.43
CA GLU A 82 9.62 9.81 15.22
C GLU A 82 8.56 10.71 15.86
N VAL A 83 7.31 10.28 15.78
CA VAL A 83 6.14 10.94 16.39
C VAL A 83 5.61 10.06 17.50
N GLU A 84 5.48 10.63 18.71
CA GLU A 84 4.92 9.92 19.86
C GLU A 84 3.53 9.33 19.53
N GLY A 85 3.31 8.07 19.86
CA GLY A 85 2.07 7.33 19.56
C GLY A 85 1.93 6.83 18.13
N ALA A 86 2.88 7.09 17.22
CA ALA A 86 2.78 6.65 15.84
C ALA A 86 2.86 5.11 15.68
N ILE A 87 3.57 4.43 16.57
CA ILE A 87 3.62 2.96 16.58
C ILE A 87 2.24 2.39 16.94
N ASP A 88 1.58 2.94 17.96
CA ASP A 88 0.22 2.52 18.35
C ASP A 88 -0.79 2.74 17.21
N LEU A 89 -0.64 3.84 16.46
CA LEU A 89 -1.46 4.09 15.26
C LEU A 89 -1.22 3.04 14.16
N ILE A 90 0.02 2.56 14.00
CA ILE A 90 0.31 1.47 13.05
C ILE A 90 -0.43 0.21 13.48
N TYR A 91 -0.30 -0.22 14.73
CA TYR A 91 -1.02 -1.38 15.25
C TYR A 91 -2.53 -1.25 15.10
N GLN A 92 -3.08 -0.08 15.46
CA GLN A 92 -4.51 0.19 15.32
C GLN A 92 -4.99 0.04 13.87
N VAL A 93 -4.26 0.61 12.90
CA VAL A 93 -4.64 0.50 11.49
C VAL A 93 -4.56 -0.94 10.99
N MET A 94 -3.49 -1.69 11.36
CA MET A 94 -3.34 -3.08 10.98
C MET A 94 -4.51 -3.94 11.51
N GLU A 95 -4.87 -3.77 12.78
CA GLU A 95 -6.00 -4.47 13.42
C GLU A 95 -7.34 -4.08 12.78
N GLU A 96 -7.62 -2.79 12.64
CA GLU A 96 -8.88 -2.29 12.09
C GLU A 96 -9.09 -2.74 10.64
N THR A 97 -8.04 -2.78 9.84
CA THR A 97 -8.10 -3.16 8.43
C THR A 97 -8.06 -4.67 8.19
N GLY A 98 -7.83 -5.47 9.24
CA GLY A 98 -7.74 -6.93 9.14
C GLY A 98 -6.43 -7.43 8.51
N LEU A 99 -5.40 -6.58 8.40
CA LEU A 99 -4.09 -6.95 7.87
C LEU A 99 -3.22 -7.56 8.99
N HIS A 100 -3.65 -8.70 9.53
CA HIS A 100 -2.97 -9.36 10.63
C HIS A 100 -1.63 -9.96 10.20
N TYR A 101 -0.54 -9.50 10.86
CA TYR A 101 0.79 -10.06 10.63
C TYR A 101 1.00 -11.37 11.40
N ASP A 102 1.86 -12.24 10.86
CA ASP A 102 2.21 -13.51 11.46
C ASP A 102 3.35 -13.36 12.47
N GLU A 103 4.22 -12.36 12.25
CA GLU A 103 5.36 -12.02 13.09
C GLU A 103 5.50 -10.50 13.19
N GLY A 104 5.90 -10.01 14.35
CA GLY A 104 6.07 -8.59 14.59
C GLY A 104 6.55 -8.30 16.01
N PRO A 105 6.55 -7.05 16.46
CA PRO A 105 7.09 -6.68 17.76
C PRO A 105 6.43 -7.36 18.96
N ASP A 106 5.18 -7.79 18.83
CA ASP A 106 4.36 -8.48 19.85
C ASP A 106 4.13 -9.97 19.54
N ILE A 107 4.53 -10.45 18.34
CA ILE A 107 4.41 -11.84 17.90
C ILE A 107 5.78 -12.32 17.42
N ASP A 108 6.53 -13.01 18.31
CA ASP A 108 7.87 -13.48 17.97
C ASP A 108 7.86 -14.72 17.08
N GLY A 109 8.45 -14.59 15.89
CA GLY A 109 8.70 -15.69 14.94
C GLY A 109 10.13 -16.26 15.00
N GLY A 110 10.94 -15.83 15.97
CA GLY A 110 12.32 -16.30 16.18
C GLY A 110 13.39 -15.58 15.36
N VAL A 111 13.05 -14.49 14.65
CA VAL A 111 13.97 -13.65 13.87
C VAL A 111 14.03 -12.20 14.35
N GLY A 112 13.38 -11.93 15.50
CA GLY A 112 13.35 -10.62 16.14
C GLY A 112 14.73 -10.15 16.66
N PRO A 113 14.75 -8.96 17.30
CA PRO A 113 13.67 -7.98 17.49
C PRO A 113 13.12 -7.42 16.17
N TYR A 114 11.85 -6.98 16.17
CA TYR A 114 11.20 -6.42 14.97
C TYR A 114 11.12 -4.88 14.99
N ILE A 115 11.82 -4.24 15.92
CA ILE A 115 12.00 -2.79 16.03
C ILE A 115 13.48 -2.50 15.79
N GLN A 116 13.80 -1.66 14.80
CA GLN A 116 15.18 -1.47 14.35
C GLN A 116 16.08 -0.85 15.42
N SER A 117 15.61 0.06 16.27
CA SER A 117 16.40 0.62 17.36
C SER A 117 16.86 -0.42 18.39
N GLN A 118 16.21 -1.58 18.45
CA GLN A 118 16.60 -2.69 19.32
C GLN A 118 17.64 -3.63 18.70
N ARG A 119 18.09 -3.36 17.47
CA ARG A 119 18.99 -4.19 16.66
C ARG A 119 20.36 -3.57 16.42
N LEU A 120 20.71 -2.52 17.13
CA LEU A 120 21.94 -1.75 16.87
C LEU A 120 23.21 -2.61 16.87
N ASP A 121 23.33 -3.55 17.83
CA ASP A 121 24.48 -4.46 17.92
C ASP A 121 24.59 -5.34 16.66
N ILE A 122 23.48 -5.77 16.10
CA ILE A 122 23.44 -6.55 14.85
C ILE A 122 23.98 -5.71 13.69
N TYR A 123 23.53 -4.46 13.57
CA TYR A 123 24.02 -3.58 12.49
C TYR A 123 25.50 -3.28 12.61
N HIS A 124 26.01 -3.05 13.82
CA HIS A 124 27.44 -2.84 14.04
C HIS A 124 28.27 -4.08 13.71
N GLU A 125 27.81 -5.28 14.10
CA GLU A 125 28.46 -6.53 13.74
C GLU A 125 28.55 -6.72 12.21
N TYR A 126 27.43 -6.51 11.51
CA TYR A 126 27.38 -6.69 10.05
C TYR A 126 28.10 -5.56 9.30
N ALA A 127 28.14 -4.34 9.83
CA ALA A 127 28.94 -3.27 9.28
C ALA A 127 30.45 -3.59 9.34
N GLN A 128 30.92 -4.12 10.48
CA GLN A 128 32.30 -4.57 10.61
C GLN A 128 32.63 -5.71 9.64
N LYS A 129 31.75 -6.74 9.54
CA LYS A 129 31.91 -7.83 8.57
C LYS A 129 31.96 -7.29 7.14
N LEU A 130 31.15 -6.30 6.80
CA LEU A 130 31.14 -5.70 5.46
C LEU A 130 32.45 -4.95 5.18
N ILE A 131 33.05 -4.28 6.18
CA ILE A 131 34.39 -3.67 6.09
C ILE A 131 35.42 -4.75 5.85
N ASP A 132 35.43 -5.83 6.63
CA ASP A 132 36.39 -6.93 6.51
C ASP A 132 36.33 -7.62 5.13
N LEU A 133 35.17 -7.63 4.50
CA LEU A 133 34.93 -8.13 3.14
C LEU A 133 35.21 -7.08 2.04
N GLY A 134 35.54 -5.85 2.39
CA GLY A 134 35.85 -4.77 1.44
C GLY A 134 34.63 -4.08 0.83
N GLY A 135 33.42 -4.36 1.33
CA GLY A 135 32.16 -3.73 0.88
C GLY A 135 31.82 -2.42 1.59
N ALA A 136 32.61 -2.04 2.62
CA ALA A 136 32.46 -0.80 3.35
C ALA A 136 33.82 -0.31 3.89
N HIS A 137 33.88 0.93 4.33
CA HIS A 137 35.07 1.52 4.91
C HIS A 137 34.72 2.60 5.96
N TYR A 138 35.69 2.88 6.85
CA TYR A 138 35.58 4.00 7.77
C TYR A 138 35.86 5.32 7.04
N CYS A 139 34.96 6.28 7.14
CA CYS A 139 35.13 7.62 6.59
C CYS A 139 35.16 8.66 7.72
N PHE A 140 36.24 9.42 7.78
CA PHE A 140 36.51 10.49 8.78
C PHE A 140 36.32 11.88 8.19
N CYS A 141 35.77 11.99 6.98
CA CYS A 141 35.54 13.26 6.30
C CYS A 141 34.37 14.00 6.89
N GLU A 142 34.47 15.32 6.97
CA GLU A 142 33.39 16.22 7.34
C GLU A 142 32.67 16.73 6.07
N GLY A 143 31.32 16.75 6.11
CA GLY A 143 30.50 17.28 5.03
C GLY A 143 30.28 16.33 3.84
N GLU A 144 29.82 16.90 2.72
CA GLU A 144 29.60 16.16 1.47
C GLU A 144 30.93 15.93 0.76
N LEU A 145 31.14 14.74 0.21
CA LEU A 145 32.32 14.40 -0.55
C LEU A 145 32.18 14.84 -2.00
N GLU A 146 33.15 15.62 -2.47
CA GLU A 146 33.30 15.90 -3.90
C GLU A 146 34.36 14.95 -4.49
N GLY A 147 33.89 13.89 -5.16
CA GLY A 147 34.76 12.89 -5.78
C GLY A 147 35.00 11.64 -4.93
N GLU A 148 36.14 10.98 -5.14
CA GLU A 148 36.48 9.76 -4.43
C GLU A 148 36.76 10.03 -2.95
N ASP A 149 36.27 9.16 -2.05
CA ASP A 149 36.54 9.28 -0.61
C ASP A 149 38.02 9.02 -0.31
N PRO A 150 38.79 10.03 0.21
CA PRO A 150 40.20 9.84 0.51
C PRO A 150 40.43 8.80 1.61
N CYS A 151 39.43 8.47 2.41
CA CYS A 151 39.56 7.46 3.47
C CYS A 151 39.65 6.02 2.92
N LEU A 152 39.31 5.79 1.65
CA LEU A 152 39.49 4.49 0.98
C LEU A 152 40.96 4.07 0.92
N HIS A 153 41.91 5.02 1.00
CA HIS A 153 43.35 4.77 0.88
C HIS A 153 44.08 4.76 2.23
N LEU A 154 43.36 4.91 3.35
CA LEU A 154 43.94 4.85 4.68
C LEU A 154 44.41 3.41 4.99
N SER A 155 45.62 3.31 5.55
CA SER A 155 46.13 2.06 6.09
C SER A 155 45.37 1.66 7.35
N GLN A 156 45.37 0.37 7.69
CA GLN A 156 44.75 -0.11 8.92
C GLN A 156 45.29 0.59 10.18
N GLN A 157 46.56 0.93 10.20
CA GLN A 157 47.17 1.67 11.33
C GLN A 157 46.60 3.09 11.43
N GLU A 158 46.49 3.80 10.32
CA GLU A 158 45.93 5.16 10.30
C GLU A 158 44.47 5.16 10.72
N ILE A 159 43.69 4.14 10.30
CA ILE A 159 42.30 3.96 10.74
C ILE A 159 42.25 3.73 12.25
N GLN A 160 43.08 2.80 12.77
CA GLN A 160 43.10 2.49 14.20
C GLN A 160 43.53 3.70 15.03
N ASP A 161 44.58 4.45 14.61
CA ASP A 161 45.06 5.66 15.31
C ASP A 161 43.94 6.73 15.40
N LYS A 162 43.11 6.86 14.34
CA LYS A 162 41.95 7.78 14.33
C LYS A 162 40.82 7.32 15.23
N LEU A 163 40.54 6.01 15.26
CA LEU A 163 39.52 5.42 16.13
C LEU A 163 39.94 5.56 17.61
N ASP A 164 41.20 5.25 17.93
CA ASP A 164 41.77 5.37 19.29
C ASP A 164 41.81 6.84 19.77
N ALA A 165 41.99 7.78 18.85
CA ALA A 165 41.87 9.21 19.11
C ALA A 165 40.43 9.72 19.28
N GLY A 166 39.42 8.85 19.10
CA GLY A 166 38.01 9.20 19.23
C GLY A 166 37.51 10.16 18.14
N ILE A 167 38.14 10.16 16.96
CA ILE A 167 37.71 11.01 15.84
C ILE A 167 36.37 10.53 15.35
N SER A 168 35.41 11.45 15.22
CA SER A 168 34.09 11.17 14.69
C SER A 168 34.16 10.59 13.28
N HIS A 169 33.40 9.54 13.02
CA HIS A 169 33.43 8.85 11.73
C HIS A 169 32.04 8.30 11.37
N VAL A 170 31.88 7.92 10.12
CA VAL A 170 30.78 7.16 9.60
C VAL A 170 31.29 5.89 8.92
N ILE A 171 30.44 4.89 8.71
CA ILE A 171 30.77 3.77 7.85
C ILE A 171 30.06 4.01 6.52
N ARG A 172 30.83 4.02 5.42
CA ARG A 172 30.32 4.18 4.05
C ARG A 172 30.41 2.88 3.27
N GLN A 173 29.45 2.70 2.36
CA GLN A 173 29.50 1.63 1.39
C GLN A 173 30.64 1.87 0.39
N THR A 174 31.45 0.86 0.14
CA THR A 174 32.43 0.88 -0.95
C THR A 174 31.78 0.34 -2.21
N ILE A 175 31.77 1.16 -3.28
CA ILE A 175 31.14 0.82 -4.56
C ILE A 175 32.22 0.57 -5.60
N PRO A 176 32.16 -0.54 -6.39
CA PRO A 176 33.09 -0.76 -7.48
C PRO A 176 33.03 0.37 -8.52
N THR A 177 34.18 0.88 -8.93
CA THR A 177 34.28 1.98 -9.91
C THR A 177 34.07 1.54 -11.34
N THR A 178 34.02 0.22 -11.60
CA THR A 178 33.83 -0.39 -12.93
C THR A 178 32.74 -1.45 -12.91
N GLY A 179 32.26 -1.83 -14.09
CA GLY A 179 31.23 -2.84 -14.28
C GLY A 179 29.81 -2.30 -14.10
N THR A 180 28.85 -3.22 -14.12
CA THR A 180 27.42 -2.94 -13.98
C THR A 180 26.81 -3.79 -12.85
N THR A 181 25.74 -3.29 -12.28
CA THR A 181 24.88 -4.04 -11.35
C THR A 181 23.47 -4.06 -11.91
N SER A 182 22.93 -5.25 -12.06
CA SER A 182 21.58 -5.48 -12.59
C SER A 182 20.72 -6.26 -11.60
N PHE A 183 19.40 -6.12 -11.76
CA PHE A 183 18.38 -6.90 -11.09
C PHE A 183 17.12 -6.95 -11.93
N ASP A 184 16.28 -7.95 -11.66
CA ASP A 184 14.96 -8.07 -12.25
C ASP A 184 13.92 -7.63 -11.21
N ASP A 185 12.97 -6.77 -11.66
CA ASP A 185 11.85 -6.31 -10.86
C ASP A 185 10.56 -6.84 -11.48
N GLU A 186 9.67 -7.41 -10.69
CA GLU A 186 8.44 -8.02 -11.18
C GLU A 186 7.53 -7.02 -11.92
N VAL A 187 7.57 -5.75 -11.54
CA VAL A 187 6.76 -4.70 -12.16
C VAL A 187 7.51 -3.98 -13.27
N TYR A 188 8.77 -3.58 -13.04
CA TYR A 188 9.53 -2.73 -13.98
C TYR A 188 10.40 -3.54 -14.94
N GLY A 189 10.60 -4.84 -14.70
CA GLY A 189 11.42 -5.73 -15.53
C GLY A 189 12.91 -5.54 -15.25
N HIS A 190 13.75 -5.88 -16.23
CA HIS A 190 15.19 -5.84 -16.08
C HIS A 190 15.74 -4.42 -15.98
N ILE A 191 16.56 -4.16 -14.95
CA ILE A 191 17.21 -2.88 -14.68
C ILE A 191 18.71 -3.11 -14.54
N GLU A 192 19.52 -2.37 -15.30
CA GLU A 192 20.98 -2.41 -15.24
C GLU A 192 21.54 -0.99 -15.08
N VAL A 193 22.49 -0.83 -14.18
CA VAL A 193 23.11 0.46 -13.85
C VAL A 193 24.63 0.33 -13.83
N GLU A 194 25.36 1.27 -14.44
CA GLU A 194 26.82 1.33 -14.33
C GLU A 194 27.22 1.69 -12.90
N ASN A 195 28.09 0.90 -12.29
CA ASN A 195 28.52 1.09 -10.89
C ASN A 195 29.09 2.49 -10.63
N LYS A 196 29.83 3.04 -11.59
CA LYS A 196 30.40 4.41 -11.49
C LYS A 196 29.36 5.53 -11.32
N THR A 197 28.07 5.27 -11.61
CA THR A 197 26.98 6.25 -11.44
C THR A 197 26.34 6.17 -10.05
N LEU A 198 26.66 5.13 -9.28
CA LEU A 198 26.17 4.95 -7.92
C LEU A 198 27.03 5.78 -6.97
N ASN A 199 26.41 6.50 -6.06
CA ASN A 199 27.09 7.23 -5.01
C ASN A 199 27.32 6.35 -3.77
N GLU A 200 28.46 6.49 -3.12
CA GLU A 200 28.77 5.85 -1.85
C GLU A 200 27.88 6.42 -0.75
N GLY A 201 27.01 5.59 -0.20
CA GLY A 201 26.08 5.98 0.85
C GLY A 201 26.64 5.71 2.24
N ILE A 202 26.23 6.51 3.22
CA ILE A 202 26.49 6.21 4.63
C ILE A 202 25.63 5.00 5.02
N LEU A 203 26.25 4.01 5.66
CA LEU A 203 25.61 2.82 6.20
C LEU A 203 25.36 2.97 7.70
N ILE A 204 26.38 3.39 8.48
CA ILE A 204 26.27 3.74 9.90
C ILE A 204 26.62 5.21 10.07
N LYS A 205 25.72 5.95 10.71
CA LYS A 205 25.89 7.38 11.02
C LYS A 205 26.88 7.59 12.17
N SER A 206 27.36 8.81 12.35
CA SER A 206 28.29 9.17 13.45
C SER A 206 27.69 9.01 14.86
N ASP A 207 26.36 8.95 14.97
CA ASP A 207 25.65 8.65 16.22
C ASP A 207 25.53 7.13 16.49
N GLY A 208 26.04 6.27 15.59
CA GLY A 208 26.00 4.83 15.68
C GLY A 208 24.72 4.18 15.11
N TYR A 209 23.73 4.95 14.72
CA TYR A 209 22.52 4.41 14.10
C TYR A 209 22.75 4.06 12.63
N PRO A 210 22.17 2.96 12.13
CA PRO A 210 22.21 2.65 10.70
C PRO A 210 21.35 3.63 9.92
N THR A 211 21.70 3.80 8.64
CA THR A 211 20.74 4.38 7.69
C THR A 211 19.77 3.31 7.20
N TYR A 212 18.64 3.76 6.66
CA TYR A 212 17.69 2.87 5.99
C TYR A 212 18.36 1.95 4.97
N ASN A 213 19.29 2.49 4.19
CA ASN A 213 19.97 1.77 3.10
C ASN A 213 20.78 0.55 3.56
N PHE A 214 21.16 0.50 4.83
CA PHE A 214 21.88 -0.62 5.41
C PHE A 214 20.94 -1.53 6.21
N ALA A 215 20.18 -0.93 7.13
CA ALA A 215 19.31 -1.68 8.02
C ALA A 215 18.32 -2.58 7.26
N ASN A 216 17.69 -2.07 6.17
CA ASN A 216 16.75 -2.85 5.40
C ASN A 216 17.37 -4.12 4.79
N VAL A 217 18.61 -4.07 4.31
CA VAL A 217 19.31 -5.22 3.70
C VAL A 217 19.62 -6.28 4.75
N ILE A 218 20.17 -5.86 5.89
CA ILE A 218 20.52 -6.77 6.98
C ILE A 218 19.27 -7.44 7.54
N ASP A 219 18.21 -6.67 7.77
CA ASP A 219 16.97 -7.18 8.33
C ASP A 219 16.24 -8.10 7.35
N ASP A 220 16.13 -7.71 6.08
CA ASP A 220 15.49 -8.53 5.06
C ASP A 220 16.18 -9.89 4.92
N HIS A 221 17.52 -9.93 4.99
CA HIS A 221 18.26 -11.19 5.01
C HIS A 221 18.02 -12.00 6.28
N LEU A 222 18.21 -11.40 7.47
CA LEU A 222 18.10 -12.12 8.75
C LEU A 222 16.69 -12.55 9.09
N MET A 223 15.67 -11.84 8.56
CA MET A 223 14.26 -12.18 8.70
C MET A 223 13.77 -13.10 7.56
N ASN A 224 14.69 -13.58 6.69
CA ASN A 224 14.40 -14.46 5.55
C ASN A 224 13.30 -13.91 4.63
N ILE A 225 13.31 -12.61 4.35
CA ILE A 225 12.37 -11.99 3.43
C ILE A 225 12.66 -12.47 2.00
N SER A 226 11.67 -13.10 1.38
CA SER A 226 11.79 -13.61 0.01
C SER A 226 11.36 -12.56 -1.02
N HIS A 227 10.40 -11.71 -0.70
CA HIS A 227 9.85 -10.69 -1.60
C HIS A 227 9.81 -9.32 -0.91
N VAL A 228 10.45 -8.35 -1.55
CA VAL A 228 10.55 -6.97 -1.08
C VAL A 228 9.59 -6.09 -1.88
N VAL A 229 8.45 -5.75 -1.28
CA VAL A 229 7.46 -4.83 -1.84
C VAL A 229 7.68 -3.43 -1.27
N ARG A 230 7.84 -2.42 -2.12
CA ARG A 230 8.06 -1.02 -1.69
C ARG A 230 7.78 -0.02 -2.81
N GLY A 231 7.82 1.28 -2.53
CA GLY A 231 7.65 2.32 -3.54
C GLY A 231 8.77 2.36 -4.58
N ASN A 232 8.46 2.85 -5.78
CA ASN A 232 9.41 2.91 -6.89
C ASN A 232 10.53 3.95 -6.71
N GLU A 233 10.46 4.79 -5.70
CA GLU A 233 11.55 5.71 -5.32
C GLU A 233 12.84 4.99 -4.94
N TYR A 234 12.74 3.70 -4.58
CA TYR A 234 13.88 2.86 -4.24
C TYR A 234 14.55 2.16 -5.43
N LEU A 235 13.97 2.24 -6.64
CA LEU A 235 14.56 1.62 -7.85
C LEU A 235 16.02 2.03 -8.06
N SER A 236 16.33 3.33 -7.91
CA SER A 236 17.68 3.86 -8.08
C SER A 236 18.66 3.43 -7.00
N SER A 237 18.18 3.05 -5.82
CA SER A 237 19.00 2.59 -4.69
C SER A 237 19.19 1.08 -4.66
N THR A 238 18.32 0.31 -5.31
CA THR A 238 18.35 -1.15 -5.30
C THR A 238 19.67 -1.75 -5.77
N PRO A 239 20.39 -1.21 -6.80
CA PRO A 239 21.71 -1.72 -7.16
C PRO A 239 22.72 -1.64 -5.99
N LYS A 240 22.66 -0.62 -5.14
CA LYS A 240 23.52 -0.49 -3.95
C LYS A 240 23.22 -1.59 -2.92
N TYR A 241 21.96 -1.93 -2.72
CA TYR A 241 21.56 -3.03 -1.83
C TYR A 241 22.07 -4.36 -2.36
N ASN A 242 21.96 -4.60 -3.67
CA ASN A 242 22.45 -5.81 -4.30
C ASN A 242 23.98 -5.97 -4.21
N LEU A 243 24.73 -4.88 -4.18
CA LEU A 243 26.16 -4.94 -3.91
C LEU A 243 26.46 -5.41 -2.49
N ILE A 244 25.65 -5.02 -1.50
CA ILE A 244 25.78 -5.53 -0.12
C ILE A 244 25.45 -7.03 -0.07
N TYR A 245 24.33 -7.47 -0.65
CA TYR A 245 23.98 -8.90 -0.76
C TYR A 245 25.10 -9.70 -1.42
N LYS A 246 25.65 -9.22 -2.53
CA LYS A 246 26.75 -9.88 -3.26
C LYS A 246 28.03 -9.96 -2.43
N THR A 247 28.37 -8.90 -1.67
CA THR A 247 29.57 -8.91 -0.82
C THR A 247 29.50 -9.97 0.28
N PHE A 248 28.29 -10.18 0.83
CA PHE A 248 28.05 -11.24 1.82
C PHE A 248 27.82 -12.64 1.22
N ASP A 249 27.78 -12.77 -0.12
CA ASP A 249 27.38 -14.01 -0.81
C ASP A 249 25.96 -14.48 -0.40
N TRP A 250 25.07 -13.52 -0.19
CA TRP A 250 23.66 -13.77 0.16
C TRP A 250 22.77 -13.82 -1.06
N GLU A 251 21.68 -14.59 -0.95
CA GLU A 251 20.62 -14.61 -1.94
C GLU A 251 19.88 -13.26 -1.96
N ILE A 252 19.68 -12.70 -3.16
CA ILE A 252 18.98 -11.44 -3.37
C ILE A 252 17.47 -11.74 -3.40
N PRO A 253 16.64 -11.01 -2.63
CA PRO A 253 15.19 -11.20 -2.66
C PRO A 253 14.59 -10.78 -3.99
N THR A 254 13.40 -11.27 -4.31
CA THR A 254 12.58 -10.78 -5.42
C THR A 254 12.07 -9.37 -5.13
N TYR A 255 12.21 -8.45 -6.07
CA TYR A 255 11.77 -7.06 -5.92
C TYR A 255 10.46 -6.79 -6.64
N ILE A 256 9.58 -6.06 -5.96
CA ILE A 256 8.29 -5.60 -6.46
C ILE A 256 8.17 -4.12 -6.12
N HIS A 257 8.56 -3.24 -7.05
CA HIS A 257 8.44 -1.81 -6.84
C HIS A 257 7.09 -1.29 -7.32
N LEU A 258 6.37 -0.61 -6.45
CA LEU A 258 5.03 -0.11 -6.71
C LEU A 258 5.09 1.33 -7.26
N PRO A 259 4.33 1.66 -8.33
CA PRO A 259 4.22 3.03 -8.79
C PRO A 259 3.56 3.93 -7.71
N PRO A 260 3.78 5.25 -7.75
CA PRO A 260 3.20 6.15 -6.76
C PRO A 260 1.68 6.25 -6.92
N VAL A 261 1.01 6.67 -5.84
CA VAL A 261 -0.37 7.16 -5.89
C VAL A 261 -0.34 8.67 -6.02
N ASN A 262 -0.94 9.16 -7.07
CA ASN A 262 -1.04 10.58 -7.38
C ASN A 262 -2.44 11.12 -7.07
N LYS A 263 -2.52 12.43 -6.83
CA LYS A 263 -3.80 13.15 -6.73
C LYS A 263 -4.41 13.37 -8.12
N ASP A 264 -3.55 13.70 -9.10
CA ASP A 264 -3.88 13.93 -10.50
C ASP A 264 -2.67 13.56 -11.38
N GLU A 265 -2.73 13.79 -12.67
CA GLU A 265 -1.67 13.42 -13.61
C GLU A 265 -0.29 14.04 -13.27
N THR A 266 -0.25 15.15 -12.52
CA THR A 266 0.96 15.95 -12.29
C THR A 266 1.39 16.03 -10.82
N HIS A 267 0.47 15.79 -9.89
CA HIS A 267 0.72 15.99 -8.46
C HIS A 267 0.61 14.68 -7.68
N LYS A 268 1.62 14.42 -6.85
CA LYS A 268 1.55 13.32 -5.88
C LYS A 268 0.49 13.58 -4.82
N LEU A 269 -0.17 12.51 -4.36
CA LEU A 269 -1.04 12.57 -3.20
C LEU A 269 -0.20 12.95 -1.96
N SER A 270 -0.61 13.95 -1.20
CA SER A 270 0.14 14.44 -0.05
C SER A 270 -0.75 14.69 1.16
N LYS A 271 -0.18 14.54 2.37
CA LYS A 271 -0.86 14.78 3.65
C LYS A 271 -1.51 16.19 3.77
N ARG A 272 -1.04 17.19 3.01
CA ARG A 272 -1.58 18.56 3.03
C ARG A 272 -2.95 18.69 2.36
N ASN A 273 -3.39 17.67 1.64
CA ASN A 273 -4.63 17.72 0.84
C ASN A 273 -5.85 17.12 1.58
N GLY A 274 -5.70 16.65 2.83
CA GLY A 274 -6.83 16.26 3.68
C GLY A 274 -7.49 14.89 3.37
N ASP A 275 -7.04 14.15 2.35
CA ASP A 275 -7.59 12.83 1.95
C ASP A 275 -6.49 11.79 1.81
N ALA A 276 -5.35 12.00 2.45
CA ALA A 276 -4.16 11.21 2.19
C ALA A 276 -3.89 10.13 3.24
N SER A 277 -4.67 10.05 4.33
CA SER A 277 -4.50 9.03 5.38
C SER A 277 -5.75 8.16 5.57
N TYR A 278 -5.53 6.96 6.11
CA TYR A 278 -6.62 6.07 6.53
C TYR A 278 -7.54 6.74 7.56
N GLN A 279 -6.95 7.44 8.53
CA GLN A 279 -7.68 8.13 9.58
C GLN A 279 -8.60 9.21 9.01
N ASP A 280 -8.10 10.04 8.05
CA ASP A 280 -8.92 11.07 7.41
C ASP A 280 -10.14 10.47 6.70
N LEU A 281 -9.97 9.34 6.01
CA LEU A 281 -11.07 8.66 5.32
C LEU A 281 -12.07 8.08 6.32
N LYS A 282 -11.59 7.46 7.39
CA LYS A 282 -12.44 6.91 8.46
C LYS A 282 -13.28 8.01 9.13
N GLU A 283 -12.67 9.15 9.46
CA GLU A 283 -13.36 10.32 10.03
C GLU A 283 -14.45 10.87 9.10
N LYS A 284 -14.24 10.77 7.79
CA LYS A 284 -15.25 11.14 6.78
C LYS A 284 -16.37 10.10 6.62
N GLY A 285 -16.34 9.00 7.37
CA GLY A 285 -17.38 8.00 7.39
C GLY A 285 -17.29 6.95 6.28
N TYR A 286 -16.10 6.72 5.72
CA TYR A 286 -15.86 5.57 4.85
C TYR A 286 -15.68 4.29 5.66
N LEU A 287 -16.23 3.19 5.19
CA LEU A 287 -16.07 1.86 5.76
C LEU A 287 -14.66 1.34 5.50
N LYS A 288 -14.08 0.64 6.47
CA LYS A 288 -12.76 0.02 6.33
C LYS A 288 -12.68 -0.96 5.15
N GLU A 289 -13.73 -1.73 4.93
CA GLU A 289 -13.86 -2.68 3.83
C GLU A 289 -13.78 -1.97 2.47
N ALA A 290 -14.49 -0.86 2.33
CA ALA A 290 -14.46 -0.05 1.12
C ALA A 290 -13.10 0.61 0.89
N ILE A 291 -12.47 1.11 1.95
CA ILE A 291 -11.11 1.70 1.88
C ILE A 291 -10.12 0.65 1.41
N ILE A 292 -10.09 -0.54 2.01
CA ILE A 292 -9.16 -1.61 1.66
C ILE A 292 -9.38 -2.10 0.24
N ASN A 293 -10.63 -2.35 -0.15
CA ASN A 293 -10.93 -2.76 -1.52
C ASN A 293 -10.51 -1.67 -2.53
N TYR A 294 -10.84 -0.41 -2.29
CA TYR A 294 -10.44 0.70 -3.15
C TYR A 294 -8.93 0.82 -3.28
N ILE A 295 -8.19 0.72 -2.15
CA ILE A 295 -6.73 0.80 -2.14
C ILE A 295 -6.11 -0.38 -2.92
N ALA A 296 -6.70 -1.57 -2.88
CA ALA A 296 -6.25 -2.70 -3.69
C ALA A 296 -6.30 -2.39 -5.19
N LEU A 297 -7.32 -1.65 -5.63
CA LEU A 297 -7.49 -1.25 -7.04
C LEU A 297 -6.58 -0.08 -7.47
N LEU A 298 -5.83 0.54 -6.54
CA LEU A 298 -4.87 1.59 -6.88
C LEU A 298 -3.57 1.01 -7.47
N GLY A 299 -3.64 0.60 -8.73
CA GLY A 299 -2.51 0.05 -9.48
C GLY A 299 -2.52 -1.47 -9.63
N TRP A 300 -3.61 -2.14 -9.26
CA TRP A 300 -3.91 -3.53 -9.57
C TRP A 300 -5.34 -3.64 -10.09
N SER A 301 -5.59 -4.59 -10.97
CA SER A 301 -6.91 -4.80 -11.56
C SER A 301 -7.34 -6.26 -11.45
N PRO A 302 -8.51 -6.54 -10.85
CA PRO A 302 -9.13 -7.87 -10.89
C PRO A 302 -9.61 -8.23 -12.30
N ALA A 303 -9.99 -9.49 -12.50
CA ALA A 303 -10.46 -9.97 -13.80
C ALA A 303 -11.89 -9.47 -14.14
N ASP A 304 -12.80 -9.49 -13.18
CA ASP A 304 -14.23 -9.29 -13.45
C ASP A 304 -14.89 -8.24 -12.54
N GLU A 305 -14.93 -8.45 -11.23
CA GLU A 305 -15.66 -7.60 -10.26
C GLU A 305 -14.72 -6.66 -9.51
N GLU A 306 -15.19 -5.44 -9.21
CA GLU A 306 -14.41 -4.45 -8.46
C GLU A 306 -14.78 -4.40 -6.96
N ILE A 307 -15.95 -4.92 -6.55
CA ILE A 307 -16.35 -4.98 -5.14
C ILE A 307 -15.94 -6.36 -4.60
N LEU A 308 -14.86 -6.37 -3.82
CA LEU A 308 -14.19 -7.58 -3.36
C LEU A 308 -13.96 -7.54 -1.86
N SER A 309 -14.33 -8.59 -1.16
CA SER A 309 -13.93 -8.78 0.24
C SER A 309 -12.41 -8.96 0.36
N LEU A 310 -11.86 -8.87 1.57
CA LEU A 310 -10.44 -9.13 1.79
C LEU A 310 -10.05 -10.57 1.40
N ASP A 311 -10.93 -11.55 1.64
CA ASP A 311 -10.71 -12.94 1.24
C ASP A 311 -10.72 -13.10 -0.28
N ASP A 312 -11.61 -12.40 -0.99
CA ASP A 312 -11.63 -12.38 -2.46
C ASP A 312 -10.36 -11.73 -3.02
N LEU A 313 -9.90 -10.64 -2.40
CA LEU A 313 -8.63 -10.00 -2.75
C LEU A 313 -7.45 -10.97 -2.59
N ILE A 314 -7.36 -11.69 -1.46
CA ILE A 314 -6.32 -12.71 -1.24
C ILE A 314 -6.39 -13.79 -2.33
N ALA A 315 -7.58 -14.27 -2.65
CA ALA A 315 -7.76 -15.35 -3.63
C ALA A 315 -7.40 -14.93 -5.08
N GLN A 316 -7.63 -13.67 -5.45
CA GLN A 316 -7.50 -13.18 -6.82
C GLN A 316 -6.21 -12.41 -7.07
N PHE A 317 -5.47 -12.00 -6.02
CA PHE A 317 -4.31 -11.13 -6.19
C PHE A 317 -3.20 -11.81 -7.00
N ASN A 318 -2.74 -11.13 -8.04
CA ASN A 318 -1.64 -11.58 -8.89
C ASN A 318 -0.67 -10.42 -9.14
N ILE A 319 0.61 -10.65 -8.89
CA ILE A 319 1.69 -9.67 -9.09
C ILE A 319 1.76 -9.21 -10.55
N GLU A 320 1.51 -10.11 -11.50
CA GLU A 320 1.54 -9.80 -12.95
C GLU A 320 0.53 -8.73 -13.36
N HIS A 321 -0.53 -8.54 -12.58
CA HIS A 321 -1.56 -7.53 -12.84
C HIS A 321 -1.27 -6.16 -12.18
N ILE A 322 -0.10 -6.00 -11.56
CA ILE A 322 0.33 -4.70 -11.03
C ILE A 322 0.74 -3.79 -12.18
N SER A 323 0.10 -2.63 -12.27
CA SER A 323 0.40 -1.62 -13.30
C SER A 323 1.76 -0.95 -13.04
N LYS A 324 2.49 -0.62 -14.13
CA LYS A 324 3.70 0.22 -14.07
C LYS A 324 3.38 1.71 -13.94
N SER A 325 2.17 2.10 -14.33
CA SER A 325 1.75 3.50 -14.35
C SER A 325 1.32 3.97 -12.95
N PRO A 326 1.57 5.26 -12.61
CA PRO A 326 1.02 5.84 -11.39
C PRO A 326 -0.50 5.64 -11.31
N ALA A 327 -1.00 5.28 -10.13
CA ALA A 327 -2.42 5.26 -9.86
C ALA A 327 -2.91 6.67 -9.48
N ILE A 328 -4.10 7.03 -9.93
CA ILE A 328 -4.75 8.30 -9.56
C ILE A 328 -5.79 8.01 -8.47
N PHE A 329 -5.73 8.78 -7.38
CA PHE A 329 -6.72 8.72 -6.32
C PHE A 329 -8.01 9.43 -6.76
N ASP A 330 -9.04 8.64 -7.02
CA ASP A 330 -10.37 9.08 -7.47
C ASP A 330 -11.37 8.97 -6.32
N ILE A 331 -11.76 10.13 -5.78
CA ILE A 331 -12.70 10.21 -4.66
C ILE A 331 -14.12 9.79 -5.06
N ASP A 332 -14.53 10.03 -6.30
CA ASP A 332 -15.87 9.67 -6.78
C ASP A 332 -15.99 8.15 -6.90
N LYS A 333 -14.91 7.47 -7.34
CA LYS A 333 -14.85 6.01 -7.34
C LYS A 333 -14.91 5.46 -5.92
N LEU A 334 -14.18 6.04 -4.96
CA LEU A 334 -14.26 5.62 -3.56
C LEU A 334 -15.66 5.83 -2.97
N ASN A 335 -16.31 6.97 -3.24
CA ASN A 335 -17.70 7.24 -2.84
C ASN A 335 -18.65 6.17 -3.37
N TRP A 336 -18.56 5.88 -4.67
CA TRP A 336 -19.38 4.85 -5.31
C TRP A 336 -19.17 3.47 -4.66
N MET A 337 -17.92 3.06 -4.48
CA MET A 337 -17.59 1.77 -3.84
C MET A 337 -18.13 1.69 -2.42
N ASN A 338 -17.91 2.72 -1.62
CA ASN A 338 -18.41 2.77 -0.25
C ASN A 338 -19.93 2.71 -0.20
N GLY A 339 -20.62 3.44 -1.10
CA GLY A 339 -22.06 3.35 -1.26
C GLY A 339 -22.56 1.93 -1.62
N MET A 340 -21.77 1.14 -2.39
CA MET A 340 -22.10 -0.27 -2.66
C MET A 340 -22.06 -1.09 -1.38
N TYR A 341 -21.02 -0.98 -0.56
CA TYR A 341 -20.92 -1.67 0.73
C TYR A 341 -22.05 -1.29 1.69
N LEU A 342 -22.42 0.01 1.77
CA LEU A 342 -23.53 0.47 2.60
C LEU A 342 -24.87 -0.12 2.14
N ARG A 343 -25.13 -0.23 0.85
CA ARG A 343 -26.36 -0.77 0.28
C ARG A 343 -26.51 -2.28 0.48
N GLU A 344 -25.40 -3.01 0.45
CA GLU A 344 -25.40 -4.48 0.63
C GLU A 344 -25.46 -4.90 2.10
N MET A 345 -25.16 -3.98 3.01
CA MET A 345 -25.16 -4.25 4.45
C MET A 345 -26.58 -4.56 4.96
N PRO A 346 -26.76 -5.52 5.89
CA PRO A 346 -28.04 -5.73 6.56
C PRO A 346 -28.55 -4.46 7.23
N LEU A 347 -29.84 -4.13 7.06
CA LEU A 347 -30.44 -2.88 7.54
C LEU A 347 -30.18 -2.62 9.04
N ASN A 348 -30.25 -3.63 9.87
CA ASN A 348 -30.00 -3.46 11.31
C ASN A 348 -28.55 -3.03 11.60
N GLN A 349 -27.57 -3.61 10.88
CA GLN A 349 -26.17 -3.23 11.02
C GLN A 349 -25.93 -1.80 10.50
N PHE A 350 -26.52 -1.47 9.37
CA PHE A 350 -26.48 -0.11 8.82
C PHE A 350 -27.11 0.90 9.79
N HIS A 351 -28.26 0.57 10.38
CA HIS A 351 -28.93 1.41 11.38
C HIS A 351 -28.04 1.72 12.57
N GLU A 352 -27.37 0.70 13.13
CA GLU A 352 -26.45 0.89 14.27
C GLU A 352 -25.31 1.86 13.92
N LEU A 353 -24.79 1.82 12.70
CA LEU A 353 -23.74 2.76 12.23
C LEU A 353 -24.27 4.20 12.14
N LEU A 354 -25.56 4.40 11.90
CA LEU A 354 -26.16 5.72 11.78
C LEU A 354 -26.57 6.36 13.10
N LEU A 355 -26.75 5.57 14.17
CA LEU A 355 -27.19 6.10 15.48
C LEU A 355 -26.38 7.31 15.97
N PRO A 356 -25.05 7.35 15.86
CA PRO A 356 -24.26 8.50 16.27
C PRO A 356 -24.60 9.79 15.50
N TYR A 357 -25.09 9.69 14.27
CA TYR A 357 -25.42 10.85 13.41
C TYR A 357 -26.84 11.39 13.64
N TYR A 358 -27.71 10.63 14.35
CA TYR A 358 -29.09 11.02 14.61
C TYR A 358 -29.27 11.93 15.84
N HIS A 359 -28.17 12.29 16.50
CA HIS A 359 -28.20 13.13 17.72
C HIS A 359 -28.83 14.51 17.49
N SER A 360 -28.82 15.02 16.27
CA SER A 360 -29.42 16.32 15.89
C SER A 360 -30.93 16.27 15.74
N ILE A 361 -31.55 15.07 15.63
CA ILE A 361 -32.99 14.92 15.41
C ILE A 361 -33.73 15.23 16.71
N THR A 362 -34.58 16.27 16.70
CA THR A 362 -35.40 16.70 17.84
C THR A 362 -36.86 16.29 17.72
N ARG A 363 -37.33 15.92 16.53
CA ARG A 363 -38.68 15.46 16.28
C ARG A 363 -38.79 13.95 16.53
N LYS A 364 -40.00 13.49 16.88
CA LYS A 364 -40.27 12.06 17.02
C LYS A 364 -40.37 11.44 15.62
N VAL A 365 -39.37 10.64 15.26
CA VAL A 365 -39.25 9.91 13.98
C VAL A 365 -38.96 8.47 14.29
N ASP A 366 -39.42 7.54 13.45
CA ASP A 366 -38.94 6.16 13.48
C ASP A 366 -37.55 6.13 12.82
N LEU A 367 -36.51 5.97 13.65
CA LEU A 367 -35.12 6.01 13.19
C LEU A 367 -34.73 4.79 12.34
N LEU A 368 -35.39 3.65 12.52
CA LEU A 368 -35.13 2.46 11.70
C LEU A 368 -35.70 2.65 10.28
N GLU A 369 -36.94 3.15 10.17
CA GLU A 369 -37.53 3.50 8.87
C GLU A 369 -36.74 4.62 8.19
N LEU A 370 -36.25 5.58 8.94
CA LEU A 370 -35.35 6.62 8.39
C LEU A 370 -34.08 5.98 7.81
N SER A 371 -33.43 5.06 8.53
CA SER A 371 -32.26 4.34 8.05
C SER A 371 -32.53 3.58 6.77
N LYS A 372 -33.69 2.91 6.67
CA LYS A 372 -34.10 2.19 5.46
C LYS A 372 -34.25 3.12 4.24
N VAL A 373 -34.74 4.35 4.45
CA VAL A 373 -34.85 5.36 3.39
C VAL A 373 -33.49 5.91 2.98
N LEU A 374 -32.57 6.04 3.92
CA LEU A 374 -31.22 6.59 3.69
C LEU A 374 -30.27 5.58 3.02
N GLN A 375 -30.39 4.29 3.37
CA GLN A 375 -29.45 3.26 2.92
C GLN A 375 -29.17 3.26 1.40
N PRO A 376 -30.17 3.34 0.50
CA PRO A 376 -29.92 3.34 -0.94
C PRO A 376 -29.31 4.64 -1.48
N ARG A 377 -29.22 5.69 -0.66
CA ARG A 377 -28.86 7.06 -1.08
C ARG A 377 -27.52 7.53 -0.59
N LEU A 378 -27.03 6.97 0.53
CA LEU A 378 -25.77 7.42 1.12
C LEU A 378 -24.57 6.84 0.36
N GLU A 379 -23.55 7.66 0.20
CA GLU A 379 -22.24 7.26 -0.29
C GLU A 379 -21.23 7.10 0.87
N LYS A 380 -21.40 7.86 1.95
CA LYS A 380 -20.61 7.74 3.19
C LYS A 380 -21.46 8.12 4.41
N LEU A 381 -21.03 7.71 5.59
CA LEU A 381 -21.81 7.91 6.83
C LEU A 381 -21.98 9.39 7.20
N SER A 382 -20.99 10.25 6.90
CA SER A 382 -21.10 11.69 7.17
C SER A 382 -22.18 12.40 6.36
N ASP A 383 -22.66 11.82 5.25
CA ASP A 383 -23.72 12.42 4.43
C ASP A 383 -25.09 12.40 5.11
N VAL A 384 -25.19 11.64 6.21
CA VAL A 384 -26.44 11.55 7.01
C VAL A 384 -26.87 12.91 7.52
N GLU A 385 -25.95 13.71 8.07
CA GLU A 385 -26.28 15.00 8.68
C GLU A 385 -26.98 15.94 7.69
N GLU A 386 -26.46 16.05 6.47
CA GLU A 386 -27.08 16.83 5.40
C GLU A 386 -28.40 16.21 4.92
N SER A 387 -28.45 14.88 4.88
CA SER A 387 -29.64 14.15 4.42
C SER A 387 -30.84 14.22 5.36
N ILE A 388 -30.61 14.55 6.65
CA ILE A 388 -31.67 14.60 7.67
C ILE A 388 -32.00 16.01 8.18
N ASP A 389 -31.32 17.04 7.72
CA ASP A 389 -31.42 18.41 8.23
C ASP A 389 -32.86 18.96 8.12
N PHE A 390 -33.61 18.60 7.06
CA PHE A 390 -34.99 19.00 6.84
C PHE A 390 -36.00 18.44 7.89
N ILE A 391 -35.62 17.41 8.64
CA ILE A 391 -36.52 16.77 9.63
C ILE A 391 -36.89 17.76 10.75
N ASN A 392 -35.93 18.51 11.23
CA ASN A 392 -36.16 19.47 12.31
C ASN A 392 -36.74 20.79 11.82
N GLN A 393 -36.29 21.28 10.67
CA GLN A 393 -36.65 22.58 10.13
C GLN A 393 -36.69 22.54 8.61
N ALA A 394 -37.79 23.03 8.02
CA ALA A 394 -37.83 23.25 6.59
C ALA A 394 -36.93 24.45 6.23
N HIS A 395 -36.02 24.20 5.29
CA HIS A 395 -35.16 25.29 4.77
C HIS A 395 -35.94 26.25 3.87
N PRO A 396 -35.60 27.54 3.86
CA PRO A 396 -36.10 28.44 2.85
C PRO A 396 -35.58 28.01 1.48
N PHE A 397 -36.49 27.71 0.58
CA PHE A 397 -36.13 27.35 -0.79
C PHE A 397 -36.07 28.58 -1.67
N ASP A 398 -35.10 28.63 -2.59
CA ASP A 398 -35.11 29.63 -3.66
C ASP A 398 -36.25 29.31 -4.64
N ALA A 399 -37.06 30.30 -4.98
CA ALA A 399 -38.19 30.11 -5.90
C ALA A 399 -37.76 29.58 -7.30
N SER A 400 -36.49 29.71 -7.66
CA SER A 400 -35.93 29.15 -8.91
C SER A 400 -36.06 27.67 -9.03
N ILE A 401 -36.08 26.87 -7.91
CA ILE A 401 -36.25 25.43 -7.90
C ILE A 401 -37.59 24.99 -8.53
N TYR A 402 -38.59 25.84 -8.49
CA TYR A 402 -39.91 25.58 -9.08
C TYR A 402 -39.97 25.87 -10.58
N THR A 403 -38.86 26.32 -11.18
CA THR A 403 -38.79 26.59 -12.61
C THR A 403 -38.01 25.52 -13.35
N HIS A 404 -38.69 24.73 -14.19
CA HIS A 404 -38.03 23.68 -14.97
C HIS A 404 -38.53 23.71 -16.43
N LYS A 405 -37.59 24.00 -17.36
CA LYS A 405 -37.91 24.23 -18.77
C LYS A 405 -38.57 23.01 -19.47
N LYS A 406 -38.10 21.78 -19.23
CA LYS A 406 -38.66 20.57 -19.84
C LYS A 406 -40.04 20.20 -19.27
N MET A 407 -40.23 20.41 -17.97
CA MET A 407 -41.51 20.13 -17.28
C MET A 407 -42.49 21.28 -17.40
N LYS A 408 -42.08 22.41 -17.95
CA LYS A 408 -42.89 23.64 -18.12
C LYS A 408 -43.44 24.18 -16.80
N THR A 409 -42.69 24.00 -15.70
CA THR A 409 -43.06 24.53 -14.40
C THR A 409 -42.49 25.94 -14.22
N ASN A 410 -43.20 26.73 -13.45
CA ASN A 410 -42.81 28.09 -12.96
C ASN A 410 -43.36 28.25 -11.54
N PRO A 411 -42.99 29.32 -10.79
CA PRO A 411 -43.45 29.51 -9.42
C PRO A 411 -44.98 29.53 -9.27
N GLU A 412 -45.73 30.10 -10.22
CA GLU A 412 -47.15 30.23 -10.15
C GLU A 412 -47.86 28.85 -10.28
N ASN A 413 -47.57 28.09 -11.36
CA ASN A 413 -48.21 26.82 -11.54
C ASN A 413 -47.72 25.75 -10.55
N SER A 414 -46.49 25.89 -10.03
CA SER A 414 -45.97 25.06 -8.95
C SER A 414 -46.68 25.32 -7.63
N LEU A 415 -46.96 26.60 -7.30
CA LEU A 415 -47.74 26.99 -6.10
C LEU A 415 -49.14 26.36 -6.15
N GLU A 416 -49.85 26.52 -7.27
CA GLU A 416 -51.17 25.90 -7.44
C GLU A 416 -51.16 24.38 -7.27
N ALA A 417 -50.12 23.70 -7.79
CA ALA A 417 -49.96 22.25 -7.63
C ALA A 417 -49.71 21.87 -6.17
N LEU A 418 -48.87 22.62 -5.45
CA LEU A 418 -48.57 22.42 -4.04
C LEU A 418 -49.76 22.65 -3.15
N GLU A 419 -50.62 23.68 -3.45
CA GLU A 419 -51.86 23.92 -2.73
C GLU A 419 -52.84 22.75 -2.89
N LEU A 420 -52.99 22.22 -4.10
CA LEU A 420 -53.79 21.03 -4.35
C LEU A 420 -53.28 19.82 -3.61
N VAL A 421 -51.95 19.56 -3.65
CA VAL A 421 -51.30 18.49 -2.88
C VAL A 421 -51.58 18.63 -1.39
N LYS A 422 -51.42 19.84 -0.84
CA LYS A 422 -51.65 20.14 0.57
C LYS A 422 -53.11 19.87 1.01
N GLU A 423 -54.07 20.19 0.15
CA GLU A 423 -55.51 19.91 0.43
C GLU A 423 -55.79 18.43 0.44
N ARG A 424 -55.30 17.66 -0.57
CA ARG A 424 -55.62 16.24 -0.78
C ARG A 424 -54.83 15.30 0.08
N ILE A 425 -53.58 15.62 0.40
CA ILE A 425 -52.71 14.77 1.21
C ILE A 425 -53.19 14.64 2.66
N ALA A 426 -53.99 15.59 3.13
CA ALA A 426 -54.57 15.57 4.47
C ALA A 426 -55.55 14.35 4.66
N ASP A 427 -56.16 13.88 3.58
CA ASP A 427 -57.07 12.74 3.58
C ASP A 427 -56.40 11.41 3.16
N PHE A 428 -55.10 11.43 2.88
CA PHE A 428 -54.29 10.25 2.55
C PHE A 428 -53.68 9.67 3.82
N ASP A 429 -53.89 8.37 4.07
CA ASP A 429 -53.48 7.70 5.31
C ASP A 429 -52.51 6.51 5.09
N ASP A 430 -52.32 6.08 3.82
CA ASP A 430 -51.45 4.94 3.50
C ASP A 430 -50.01 5.35 3.07
N PHE A 431 -49.37 6.15 3.91
CA PHE A 431 -48.00 6.68 3.65
C PHE A 431 -46.89 5.62 3.61
N ASN A 432 -47.15 4.38 4.08
CA ASN A 432 -46.21 3.28 4.08
C ASN A 432 -46.28 2.40 2.84
N ASN A 433 -47.14 2.74 1.87
CA ASN A 433 -47.36 2.00 0.65
C ASN A 433 -46.93 2.83 -0.56
N ASP A 434 -45.76 2.53 -1.12
CA ASP A 434 -45.17 3.26 -2.24
C ASP A 434 -46.05 3.21 -3.50
N GLU A 435 -46.79 2.10 -3.73
CA GLU A 435 -47.69 1.99 -4.87
C GLU A 435 -48.90 2.92 -4.68
N ALA A 436 -49.52 2.90 -3.50
CA ALA A 436 -50.65 3.76 -3.17
C ALA A 436 -50.23 5.26 -3.21
N MET A 437 -49.07 5.59 -2.71
CA MET A 437 -48.52 6.94 -2.78
C MET A 437 -48.26 7.38 -4.22
N THR A 438 -47.69 6.52 -5.04
CA THR A 438 -47.45 6.78 -6.47
C THR A 438 -48.78 6.97 -7.21
N GLU A 439 -49.76 6.10 -6.97
CA GLU A 439 -51.11 6.20 -7.57
C GLU A 439 -51.80 7.52 -7.16
N PHE A 440 -51.72 7.90 -5.88
CA PHE A 440 -52.25 9.16 -5.38
C PHE A 440 -51.70 10.35 -6.17
N PHE A 441 -50.35 10.49 -6.31
CA PHE A 441 -49.75 11.59 -7.03
C PHE A 441 -50.04 11.55 -8.53
N VAL A 442 -50.07 10.36 -9.16
CA VAL A 442 -50.39 10.21 -10.57
C VAL A 442 -51.86 10.63 -10.84
N ASN A 443 -52.77 10.30 -9.94
CA ASN A 443 -54.17 10.69 -10.09
C ASN A 443 -54.35 12.19 -9.86
N LEU A 444 -53.67 12.75 -8.87
CA LEU A 444 -53.67 14.20 -8.61
C LEU A 444 -53.12 15.00 -9.81
N ALA A 445 -52.09 14.48 -10.48
CA ALA A 445 -51.52 15.11 -11.67
C ALA A 445 -52.47 15.06 -12.90
N LYS A 446 -53.49 14.19 -12.91
CA LYS A 446 -54.50 14.16 -13.97
C LYS A 446 -55.66 15.13 -13.74
N GLU A 447 -55.81 15.64 -12.52
CA GLU A 447 -56.85 16.60 -12.18
C GLU A 447 -56.52 18.03 -12.69
N LYS A 448 -55.28 18.25 -13.10
CA LYS A 448 -54.72 19.46 -13.72
C LYS A 448 -54.32 19.25 -15.17
#